data_57a52141e9e3327fd648c299bd0b1b65
#
_entry.id   57a52141e9e3327fd648c299bd0b1b65
#
_cell.length_a   1.000
_cell.length_b   1.000
_cell.length_c   1.000
_cell.angle_alpha   90.00
_cell.angle_beta   90.00
_cell.angle_gamma   90.00
#
_symmetry.space_group_name_H-M   'P 1'
#
loop_
_entity.id
_entity.type
_entity.pdbx_description
1 polymer ?
#
loop_
_entity_poly.entity_id
_entity_poly.type
_entity_poly.pdbx_seq_one_letter_code
_entity_poly.pdbx_strand_id
1 'polypeptide(L)' 'MIIRNRIACRICLDIIESKHRHDFMWCKCASVAVDGGKDYLRRCGDPANWTEMSEVKDDKEEG' A
#
# COMPACT_ATOMS: atom_id res chain seq x y z
N MET A 1 3.57 5.14 -12.68
CA MET A 1 2.85 6.11 -11.85
C MET A 1 1.93 5.39 -10.91
N ILE A 2 2.03 5.68 -9.62
CA ILE A 2 1.21 5.03 -8.62
C ILE A 2 -0.11 5.78 -8.51
N ILE A 3 -1.22 5.10 -8.73
CA ILE A 3 -2.55 5.70 -8.62
C ILE A 3 -3.06 5.55 -7.19
N ARG A 4 -2.88 4.36 -6.62
CA ARG A 4 -3.24 4.08 -5.25
C ARG A 4 -2.20 3.20 -4.60
N ASN A 5 -1.80 3.52 -3.37
CA ASN A 5 -0.81 2.78 -2.62
C ASN A 5 -1.54 2.19 -1.42
N ARG A 6 -2.06 0.97 -1.55
CA ARG A 6 -2.86 0.36 -0.49
C ARG A 6 -2.69 -1.14 -0.42
N ILE A 7 -2.99 -1.69 0.75
CA ILE A 7 -2.98 -3.12 0.97
C ILE A 7 -4.15 -3.49 1.87
N ALA A 8 -4.48 -4.75 1.89
CA ALA A 8 -5.47 -5.29 2.82
C ALA A 8 -4.74 -6.20 3.80
N CYS A 9 -4.91 -5.97 5.09
CA CYS A 9 -4.34 -6.84 6.11
C CYS A 9 -5.12 -8.16 6.11
N ARG A 10 -4.40 -9.28 6.10
CA ARG A 10 -5.06 -10.56 6.11
C ARG A 10 -5.45 -11.00 7.50
N ILE A 11 -4.97 -10.34 8.53
CA ILE A 11 -5.25 -10.68 9.91
C ILE A 11 -6.47 -9.94 10.43
N CYS A 12 -6.48 -8.61 10.33
CA CYS A 12 -7.62 -7.83 10.81
C CYS A 12 -8.59 -7.39 9.72
N LEU A 13 -8.26 -7.70 8.47
CA LEU A 13 -9.09 -7.40 7.30
C LEU A 13 -9.26 -5.90 7.04
N ASP A 14 -8.39 -5.08 7.61
CA ASP A 14 -8.42 -3.65 7.39
C ASP A 14 -7.79 -3.33 6.05
N ILE A 15 -8.30 -2.34 5.34
CA ILE A 15 -7.68 -1.86 4.10
C ILE A 15 -7.10 -0.50 4.41
N ILE A 16 -5.80 -0.35 4.20
CA ILE A 16 -5.10 0.89 4.51
C ILE A 16 -4.46 1.44 3.25
N GLU A 17 -4.38 2.74 3.17
CA GLU A 17 -3.86 3.43 1.99
C GLU A 17 -2.92 4.55 2.43
N SER A 18 -1.77 4.66 1.77
CA SER A 18 -0.85 5.77 1.97
C SER A 18 -1.12 6.80 0.87
N LYS A 19 -1.55 8.00 1.24
CA LYS A 19 -1.98 9.00 0.27
C LYS A 19 -0.91 10.04 -0.03
N HIS A 20 0.08 10.18 0.85
CA HIS A 20 1.14 11.17 0.68
C HIS A 20 2.49 10.52 0.88
N ARG A 21 3.54 11.15 0.41
CA ARG A 21 4.88 10.56 0.44
C ARG A 21 5.30 10.06 1.81
N HIS A 22 5.00 10.77 2.87
CA HIS A 22 5.37 10.36 4.21
C HIS A 22 4.19 9.91 5.05
N ASP A 23 3.13 9.42 4.41
CA ASP A 23 1.92 9.00 5.09
C ASP A 23 2.09 7.54 5.46
N PHE A 24 2.58 7.26 6.66
CA PHE A 24 2.85 5.91 7.14
C PHE A 24 1.61 5.42 7.86
N MET A 25 0.90 4.48 7.27
CA MET A 25 -0.38 4.01 7.82
C MET A 25 -0.30 2.57 8.25
N TRP A 26 -0.64 2.30 9.52
CA TRP A 26 -0.72 0.96 10.06
C TRP A 26 -2.15 0.44 10.03
N CYS A 27 -2.32 -0.88 9.91
CA CYS A 27 -3.66 -1.46 10.02
C CYS A 27 -4.07 -1.53 11.50
N LYS A 28 -5.32 -1.89 11.76
CA LYS A 28 -5.84 -1.92 13.11
C LYS A 28 -5.05 -2.82 14.03
N CYS A 29 -4.60 -3.96 13.58
CA CYS A 29 -3.85 -4.88 14.42
C CYS A 29 -2.35 -4.58 14.39
N ALA A 30 -1.94 -3.55 13.66
CA ALA A 30 -0.55 -3.12 13.58
C ALA A 30 0.40 -4.20 13.07
N SER A 31 -0.11 -5.17 12.32
CA SER A 31 0.74 -6.21 11.75
C SER A 31 1.42 -5.77 10.48
N VAL A 32 0.83 -4.87 9.73
CA VAL A 32 1.36 -4.40 8.45
C VAL A 32 1.13 -2.90 8.32
N ALA A 33 1.93 -2.27 7.48
CA ALA A 33 1.81 -0.84 7.22
C ALA A 33 2.17 -0.52 5.79
N VAL A 34 1.72 0.63 5.31
CA VAL A 34 2.07 1.16 3.99
C VAL A 34 2.66 2.55 4.15
N ASP A 35 3.52 2.91 3.23
CA ASP A 35 4.16 4.22 3.24
C ASP A 35 4.56 4.55 1.79
N GLY A 36 4.85 5.79 1.53
CA GLY A 36 5.36 6.25 0.25
C GLY A 36 4.37 6.99 -0.62
N GLY A 37 3.09 6.94 -0.28
CA GLY A 37 2.07 7.65 -1.03
C GLY A 37 2.11 7.28 -2.50
N LYS A 38 2.17 8.28 -3.37
CA LYS A 38 2.22 8.05 -4.80
C LYS A 38 3.64 8.10 -5.36
N ASP A 39 4.65 8.20 -4.47
CA ASP A 39 6.04 8.26 -4.91
C ASP A 39 6.69 6.89 -4.93
N TYR A 40 6.41 6.04 -3.97
CA TYR A 40 6.96 4.70 -3.94
C TYR A 40 6.08 3.79 -3.08
N LEU A 41 6.21 2.50 -3.29
CA LEU A 41 5.43 1.51 -2.54
C LEU A 41 6.30 0.91 -1.47
N ARG A 42 6.08 1.30 -0.22
CA ARG A 42 6.83 0.77 0.89
C ARG A 42 5.90 0.00 1.80
N ARG A 43 6.34 -1.18 2.22
CA ARG A 43 5.55 -2.07 3.05
C ARG A 43 6.33 -2.44 4.29
N CYS A 44 5.64 -2.56 5.42
CA CYS A 44 6.23 -3.03 6.67
C CYS A 44 5.42 -4.23 7.14
N GLY A 45 6.10 -5.22 7.70
CA GLY A 45 5.47 -6.43 8.20
C GLY A 45 5.79 -7.63 7.32
N ASP A 46 5.23 -8.78 7.68
CA ASP A 46 5.48 -10.00 6.94
C ASP A 46 4.64 -10.00 5.67
N PRO A 47 5.24 -10.21 4.51
CA PRO A 47 4.49 -10.22 3.25
C PRO A 47 3.33 -11.21 3.21
N ALA A 48 3.38 -12.26 4.02
CA ALA A 48 2.28 -13.22 4.06
C ALA A 48 1.04 -12.63 4.74
N ASN A 49 1.17 -11.49 5.42
CA ASN A 49 0.08 -10.91 6.18
C ASN A 49 -0.69 -9.84 5.44
N TRP A 50 -0.37 -9.56 4.20
CA TRP A 50 -1.19 -8.58 3.45
C TRP A 50 -1.42 -9.05 2.03
N THR A 51 -2.45 -8.47 1.42
CA THR A 51 -2.72 -8.63 0.00
C THR A 51 -2.46 -7.29 -0.65
N GLU A 52 -1.65 -7.27 -1.71
CA GLU A 52 -1.34 -6.03 -2.41
C GLU A 52 -2.56 -5.55 -3.17
N MET A 53 -2.98 -4.34 -2.97
CA MET A 53 -4.14 -3.77 -3.62
C MET A 53 -3.82 -2.44 -4.27
N SER A 54 -2.54 -2.14 -4.49
CA SER A 54 -2.16 -0.89 -5.13
C SER A 54 -2.51 -0.91 -6.60
N GLU A 55 -2.76 0.27 -7.13
CA GLU A 55 -3.05 0.45 -8.53
C GLU A 55 -1.92 1.27 -9.13
N VAL A 56 -1.26 0.75 -10.14
CA VAL A 56 -0.12 1.41 -10.77
C VAL A 56 -0.38 1.48 -12.25
N LYS A 57 -0.12 2.64 -12.86
CA LYS A 57 -0.27 2.81 -14.28
C LYS A 57 1.10 2.94 -14.90
N ASP A 58 1.33 2.20 -15.99
CA ASP A 58 2.59 2.27 -16.69
C ASP A 58 2.51 3.41 -17.68
N ASP A 59 3.41 4.39 -17.53
CA ASP A 59 3.39 5.53 -18.43
C ASP A 59 3.76 5.15 -19.85
N LYS A 60 4.39 4.01 -20.06
CA LYS A 60 4.76 3.65 -21.40
C LYS A 60 3.69 2.96 -22.14
N GLU A 61 2.53 2.69 -21.53
CA GLU A 61 1.58 2.02 -22.20
C GLU A 61 0.66 2.85 -22.87
N GLU A 62 0.80 4.03 -23.01
CA GLU A 62 -0.10 4.78 -23.61
C GLU A 62 -0.19 4.46 -24.92
N GLY A 63 0.17 3.75 -25.35
CA GLY A 63 0.08 3.26 -26.68
C GLY A 63 -0.83 3.76 -27.56
#